data_784367b16f36089b08492b2db42f522c
#
_entry.id   784367b16f36089b08492b2db42f522c
#
_cell.length_a   1.000
_cell.length_b   1.000
_cell.length_c   1.000
_cell.angle_alpha   90.00
_cell.angle_beta   90.00
_cell.angle_gamma   90.00
#
_symmetry.space_group_name_H-M   'P 1'
#
loop_
_entity.id
_entity.type
_entity.pdbx_description
1 polymer ?
#
loop_
_entity_poly.entity_id
_entity_poly.type
_entity_poly.pdbx_seq_one_letter_code
_entity_poly.pdbx_strand_id
1 'polypeptide(L)'
;MERKLFAFDIDGTLLNSEKKALDSTREALAKLREQGHLVTLATGRSRYMAQEVIWDLDFTNYVLCNGAAAFVDHEQYYQNLLHAEALERLAQDSDQRGLGFACVGLDDIKKSNQHRAEKMEIAMNSFHFHSPAYDEHFYRQNDIYQALAFYDAEDQCTFEEEYPEFRFIRWHQHSVDVVPKDGSKSATLTYLAKRVGIDAKNIIVFFSSRRRHTR
;
A
#
# COMPACT_ATOMS: atom_id res chain seq x y z
N MET A 1 -11.30 7.70 29.96
CA MET A 1 -11.09 6.42 29.20
C MET A 1 -9.69 6.46 28.60
N GLU A 2 -8.95 5.36 28.60
CA GLU A 2 -7.59 5.34 28.04
C GLU A 2 -7.65 5.53 26.51
N ARG A 3 -6.86 6.46 25.97
CA ARG A 3 -6.80 6.75 24.52
C ARG A 3 -6.19 5.59 23.76
N LYS A 4 -6.86 5.15 22.69
CA LYS A 4 -6.42 4.02 21.84
C LYS A 4 -6.21 4.49 20.41
N LEU A 5 -5.41 3.73 19.66
CA LEU A 5 -5.25 3.85 18.23
C LEU A 5 -6.02 2.72 17.54
N PHE A 6 -6.98 3.09 16.69
CA PHE A 6 -7.75 2.17 15.87
C PHE A 6 -7.29 2.28 14.42
N ALA A 7 -6.69 1.23 13.90
CA ALA A 7 -6.17 1.17 12.55
C ALA A 7 -7.06 0.29 11.67
N PHE A 8 -7.42 0.79 10.50
CA PHE A 8 -8.33 0.13 9.57
C PHE A 8 -7.67 -0.08 8.21
N ASP A 9 -7.76 -1.30 7.67
CA ASP A 9 -7.47 -1.56 6.26
C ASP A 9 -8.66 -1.09 5.39
N ILE A 10 -8.45 -0.92 4.10
CA ILE A 10 -9.48 -0.45 3.15
C ILE A 10 -10.30 -1.63 2.65
N ASP A 11 -9.65 -2.53 1.93
CA ASP A 11 -10.32 -3.53 1.12
C ASP A 11 -10.91 -4.67 1.94
N GLY A 12 -12.24 -4.78 1.93
CA GLY A 12 -12.98 -5.77 2.70
C GLY A 12 -13.07 -5.46 4.20
N THR A 13 -12.65 -4.25 4.63
CA THR A 13 -12.76 -3.75 6.01
C THR A 13 -13.61 -2.48 6.05
N LEU A 14 -13.10 -1.37 5.54
CA LEU A 14 -13.88 -0.11 5.44
C LEU A 14 -14.83 -0.10 4.25
N LEU A 15 -14.43 -0.74 3.16
CA LEU A 15 -15.22 -0.81 1.94
C LEU A 15 -15.80 -2.23 1.75
N ASN A 16 -17.07 -2.29 1.36
CA ASN A 16 -17.76 -3.52 0.97
C ASN A 16 -17.30 -4.03 -0.42
N SER A 17 -17.97 -5.07 -0.94
CA SER A 17 -17.68 -5.63 -2.28
C SER A 17 -17.94 -4.66 -3.43
N GLU A 18 -18.80 -3.64 -3.21
CA GLU A 18 -19.08 -2.57 -4.17
C GLU A 18 -18.11 -1.39 -4.07
N LYS A 19 -17.06 -1.51 -3.23
CA LYS A 19 -16.08 -0.47 -2.93
C LYS A 19 -16.69 0.80 -2.32
N LYS A 20 -17.75 0.62 -1.51
CA LYS A 20 -18.44 1.71 -0.79
C LYS A 20 -18.36 1.50 0.71
N ALA A 21 -18.16 2.58 1.45
CA ALA A 21 -18.31 2.59 2.90
C ALA A 21 -19.80 2.61 3.28
N LEU A 22 -20.16 1.76 4.24
CA LEU A 22 -21.52 1.74 4.80
C LEU A 22 -21.74 2.92 5.77
N ASP A 23 -22.99 3.34 5.94
CA ASP A 23 -23.34 4.37 6.93
C ASP A 23 -22.95 3.96 8.34
N SER A 24 -23.13 2.69 8.69
CA SER A 24 -22.68 2.13 9.97
C SER A 24 -21.16 2.22 10.18
N THR A 25 -20.35 2.13 9.10
CA THR A 25 -18.90 2.36 9.15
C THR A 25 -18.61 3.82 9.51
N ARG A 26 -19.28 4.77 8.85
CA ARG A 26 -19.12 6.22 9.10
C ARG A 26 -19.50 6.56 10.55
N GLU A 27 -20.63 6.07 11.03
CA GLU A 27 -21.08 6.26 12.42
C GLU A 27 -20.08 5.69 13.44
N ALA A 28 -19.53 4.49 13.17
CA ALA A 28 -18.55 3.86 14.06
C ALA A 28 -17.26 4.68 14.15
N LEU A 29 -16.74 5.16 13.00
CA LEU A 29 -15.55 6.02 12.94
C LEU A 29 -15.79 7.35 13.67
N ALA A 30 -16.96 7.98 13.50
CA ALA A 30 -17.33 9.21 14.19
C ALA A 30 -17.36 9.01 15.72
N LYS A 31 -18.03 7.95 16.20
CA LYS A 31 -18.09 7.60 17.63
C LYS A 31 -16.71 7.37 18.25
N LEU A 32 -15.79 6.71 17.52
CA LEU A 32 -14.43 6.51 18.02
C LEU A 32 -13.68 7.84 18.18
N ARG A 33 -13.85 8.77 17.23
CA ARG A 33 -13.26 10.12 17.30
C ARG A 33 -13.85 10.95 18.43
N GLU A 34 -15.18 10.93 18.59
CA GLU A 34 -15.89 11.60 19.69
C GLU A 34 -15.44 11.11 21.08
N GLN A 35 -15.08 9.83 21.20
CA GLN A 35 -14.52 9.25 22.42
C GLN A 35 -13.05 9.60 22.66
N GLY A 36 -12.44 10.41 21.78
CA GLY A 36 -11.05 10.87 21.88
C GLY A 36 -10.01 9.85 21.42
N HIS A 37 -10.42 8.78 20.74
CA HIS A 37 -9.50 7.80 20.17
C HIS A 37 -8.86 8.31 18.88
N LEU A 38 -7.67 7.81 18.57
CA LEU A 38 -7.02 8.06 17.28
C LEU A 38 -7.52 7.02 16.27
N VAL A 39 -8.06 7.52 15.17
CA VAL A 39 -8.50 6.68 14.05
C VAL A 39 -7.52 6.87 12.90
N THR A 40 -6.94 5.78 12.40
CA THR A 40 -5.95 5.78 11.33
C THR A 40 -6.27 4.75 10.25
N LEU A 41 -5.93 5.10 9.02
CA LEU A 41 -5.93 4.16 7.90
C LEU A 41 -4.61 3.38 7.88
N ALA A 42 -4.63 2.08 7.52
CA ALA A 42 -3.42 1.26 7.39
C ALA A 42 -3.54 0.33 6.17
N THR A 43 -3.00 0.75 5.03
CA THR A 43 -3.25 0.10 3.74
C THR A 43 -1.97 -0.16 2.94
N GLY A 44 -2.05 -1.08 1.98
CA GLY A 44 -1.04 -1.25 0.93
C GLY A 44 -1.11 -0.20 -0.18
N ARG A 45 -2.18 0.59 -0.23
CA ARG A 45 -2.35 1.62 -1.25
C ARG A 45 -1.45 2.83 -0.99
N SER A 46 -1.01 3.52 -2.05
CA SER A 46 -0.41 4.86 -1.97
C SER A 46 -1.48 5.92 -1.66
N ARG A 47 -1.06 7.15 -1.40
CA ARG A 47 -1.99 8.27 -1.17
C ARG A 47 -2.87 8.52 -2.40
N TYR A 48 -2.28 8.48 -3.58
CA TYR A 48 -3.03 8.55 -4.85
C TYR A 48 -4.17 7.53 -4.91
N MET A 49 -3.88 6.27 -4.57
CA MET A 49 -4.87 5.18 -4.62
C MET A 49 -5.86 5.19 -3.44
N ALA A 50 -5.51 5.80 -2.32
CA ALA A 50 -6.34 5.87 -1.11
C ALA A 50 -7.10 7.19 -0.97
N GLN A 51 -6.84 8.16 -1.84
CA GLN A 51 -7.33 9.55 -1.72
C GLN A 51 -8.83 9.66 -1.50
N GLU A 52 -9.63 8.95 -2.29
CA GLU A 52 -11.09 8.98 -2.15
C GLU A 52 -11.54 8.50 -0.76
N VAL A 53 -10.94 7.43 -0.23
CA VAL A 53 -11.25 6.89 1.10
C VAL A 53 -10.79 7.83 2.20
N ILE A 54 -9.62 8.44 2.04
CA ILE A 54 -9.07 9.43 2.98
C ILE A 54 -10.05 10.60 3.13
N TRP A 55 -10.51 11.16 2.02
CA TRP A 55 -11.45 12.29 2.02
C TRP A 55 -12.86 11.89 2.43
N ASP A 56 -13.39 10.80 1.90
CA ASP A 56 -14.77 10.36 2.12
C ASP A 56 -15.03 9.95 3.58
N LEU A 57 -14.02 9.39 4.26
CA LEU A 57 -14.10 8.94 5.65
C LEU A 57 -13.34 9.85 6.64
N ASP A 58 -12.89 11.02 6.19
CA ASP A 58 -12.23 12.04 7.00
C ASP A 58 -11.03 11.51 7.79
N PHE A 59 -10.15 10.76 7.12
CA PHE A 59 -8.90 10.32 7.73
C PHE A 59 -7.83 11.40 7.67
N THR A 60 -7.35 11.84 8.82
CA THR A 60 -6.20 12.76 8.94
C THR A 60 -4.90 12.02 9.26
N ASN A 61 -5.01 10.78 9.75
CA ASN A 61 -3.89 9.92 10.11
C ASN A 61 -3.92 8.67 9.24
N TYR A 62 -2.78 8.31 8.65
CA TYR A 62 -2.73 7.14 7.77
C TYR A 62 -1.33 6.57 7.61
N VAL A 63 -1.28 5.25 7.46
CA VAL A 63 -0.11 4.45 7.11
C VAL A 63 -0.36 3.87 5.73
N LEU A 64 0.50 4.17 4.77
CA LEU A 64 0.37 3.88 3.34
C LEU A 64 1.50 2.98 2.84
N CYS A 65 1.36 2.49 1.60
CA CYS A 65 2.38 1.72 0.89
C CYS A 65 2.92 0.57 1.75
N ASN A 66 2.03 -0.25 2.33
CA ASN A 66 2.39 -1.38 3.19
C ASN A 66 3.26 -1.01 4.42
N GLY A 67 3.18 0.24 4.88
CA GLY A 67 3.95 0.75 6.00
C GLY A 67 5.17 1.58 5.60
N ALA A 68 5.35 1.87 4.32
CA ALA A 68 6.48 2.67 3.84
C ALA A 68 6.31 4.18 4.09
N ALA A 69 5.10 4.66 4.37
CA ALA A 69 4.83 6.05 4.72
C ALA A 69 3.83 6.16 5.87
N ALA A 70 4.00 7.14 6.77
CA ALA A 70 3.03 7.44 7.81
C ALA A 70 2.81 8.94 7.97
N PHE A 71 1.55 9.29 8.26
CA PHE A 71 1.07 10.67 8.38
C PHE A 71 0.26 10.85 9.66
N VAL A 72 0.42 12.00 10.30
CA VAL A 72 -0.38 12.46 11.42
C VAL A 72 -0.87 13.87 11.07
N ASP A 73 -2.18 14.09 11.13
CA ASP A 73 -2.83 15.34 10.74
C ASP A 73 -2.37 15.83 9.34
N HIS A 74 -2.31 14.88 8.39
CA HIS A 74 -1.83 15.06 7.01
C HIS A 74 -0.33 15.37 6.85
N GLU A 75 0.42 15.56 7.92
CA GLU A 75 1.88 15.76 7.87
C GLU A 75 2.62 14.42 7.86
N GLN A 76 3.60 14.29 6.96
CA GLN A 76 4.40 13.08 6.86
C GLN A 76 5.47 13.03 7.96
N TYR A 77 5.45 11.96 8.77
CA TYR A 77 6.40 11.72 9.85
C TYR A 77 7.33 10.54 9.65
N TYR A 78 7.00 9.69 8.68
CA TYR A 78 7.80 8.50 8.41
C TYR A 78 7.83 8.22 6.91
N GLN A 79 9.01 7.85 6.44
CA GLN A 79 9.20 7.31 5.09
C GLN A 79 10.23 6.19 5.11
N ASN A 80 10.03 5.18 4.27
CA ASN A 80 10.93 4.08 4.01
C ASN A 80 10.88 3.79 2.51
N LEU A 81 11.85 4.35 1.79
CA LEU A 81 11.90 4.28 0.33
C LEU A 81 12.50 2.96 -0.13
N LEU A 82 12.16 2.51 -1.32
CA LEU A 82 12.87 1.43 -1.98
C LEU A 82 14.32 1.84 -2.24
N HIS A 83 15.26 0.90 -2.04
CA HIS A 83 16.67 1.14 -2.30
C HIS A 83 16.88 1.45 -3.78
N ALA A 84 17.35 2.65 -4.11
CA ALA A 84 17.33 3.20 -5.47
C ALA A 84 18.12 2.33 -6.48
N GLU A 85 19.35 1.92 -6.13
CA GLU A 85 20.17 1.09 -7.03
C GLU A 85 19.57 -0.30 -7.26
N ALA A 86 18.99 -0.91 -6.22
CA ALA A 86 18.32 -2.20 -6.35
C ALA A 86 17.03 -2.09 -7.16
N LEU A 87 16.28 -1.00 -6.98
CA LEU A 87 15.08 -0.69 -7.77
C LEU A 87 15.41 -0.52 -9.25
N GLU A 88 16.49 0.19 -9.57
CA GLU A 88 16.94 0.36 -10.95
C GLU A 88 17.29 -0.99 -11.60
N ARG A 89 18.06 -1.84 -10.90
CA ARG A 89 18.36 -3.19 -11.38
C ARG A 89 17.09 -4.02 -11.60
N LEU A 90 16.16 -3.99 -10.63
CA LEU A 90 14.89 -4.73 -10.74
C LEU A 90 14.01 -4.25 -11.90
N ALA A 91 13.96 -2.93 -12.15
CA ALA A 91 13.23 -2.37 -13.28
C ALA A 91 13.84 -2.82 -14.63
N GLN A 92 15.17 -2.81 -14.75
CA GLN A 92 15.89 -3.29 -15.93
C GLN A 92 15.71 -4.80 -16.13
N ASP A 93 15.84 -5.61 -15.10
CA ASP A 93 15.62 -7.06 -15.16
C ASP A 93 14.18 -7.40 -15.53
N SER A 94 13.21 -6.66 -14.99
CA SER A 94 11.80 -6.83 -15.37
C SER A 94 11.59 -6.58 -16.87
N ASP A 95 12.21 -5.54 -17.40
CA ASP A 95 12.14 -5.22 -18.83
C ASP A 95 12.78 -6.32 -19.68
N GLN A 96 13.99 -6.77 -19.34
CA GLN A 96 14.72 -7.83 -20.04
C GLN A 96 13.97 -9.16 -20.04
N ARG A 97 13.25 -9.49 -18.95
CA ARG A 97 12.43 -10.72 -18.83
C ARG A 97 11.04 -10.57 -19.44
N GLY A 98 10.69 -9.41 -20.00
CA GLY A 98 9.36 -9.15 -20.56
C GLY A 98 8.26 -9.15 -19.50
N LEU A 99 8.57 -8.78 -18.24
CA LEU A 99 7.64 -8.65 -17.14
C LEU A 99 7.21 -7.21 -16.98
N GLY A 100 5.92 -6.99 -16.70
CA GLY A 100 5.41 -5.65 -16.45
C GLY A 100 5.93 -5.10 -15.13
N PHE A 101 6.25 -3.81 -15.08
CA PHE A 101 6.75 -3.15 -13.87
C PHE A 101 6.23 -1.72 -13.75
N ALA A 102 5.79 -1.34 -12.55
CA ALA A 102 5.35 0.02 -12.25
C ALA A 102 5.90 0.49 -10.91
N CYS A 103 6.26 1.76 -10.82
CA CYS A 103 6.78 2.40 -9.62
C CYS A 103 5.73 3.30 -9.00
N VAL A 104 5.63 3.26 -7.68
CA VAL A 104 4.59 3.91 -6.88
C VAL A 104 5.23 4.95 -5.98
N GLY A 105 4.97 6.22 -6.30
CA GLY A 105 5.17 7.35 -5.41
C GLY A 105 3.97 7.52 -4.47
N LEU A 106 3.96 8.57 -3.67
CA LEU A 106 2.79 8.87 -2.83
C LEU A 106 1.59 9.31 -3.68
N ASP A 107 1.80 10.20 -4.63
CA ASP A 107 0.73 10.92 -5.33
C ASP A 107 0.63 10.56 -6.81
N ASP A 108 1.47 9.66 -7.27
CA ASP A 108 1.45 9.20 -8.66
C ASP A 108 1.97 7.75 -8.77
N ILE A 109 1.61 7.10 -9.87
CA ILE A 109 2.06 5.77 -10.24
C ILE A 109 2.36 5.74 -11.73
N LYS A 110 3.54 5.23 -12.13
CA LYS A 110 3.93 5.10 -13.53
C LYS A 110 4.48 3.71 -13.82
N LYS A 111 4.11 3.15 -14.97
CA LYS A 111 4.76 1.94 -15.47
C LYS A 111 6.10 2.32 -16.14
N SER A 112 7.15 1.57 -15.83
CA SER A 112 8.49 1.79 -16.35
C SER A 112 8.74 1.08 -17.68
N ASN A 113 7.85 0.14 -18.06
CA ASN A 113 7.88 -0.55 -19.36
C ASN A 113 6.45 -0.86 -19.82
N GLN A 114 6.30 -1.46 -21.00
CA GLN A 114 5.00 -1.76 -21.60
C GLN A 114 4.68 -3.26 -21.67
N HIS A 115 5.49 -4.09 -21.00
CA HIS A 115 5.26 -5.53 -20.98
C HIS A 115 4.03 -5.89 -20.15
N ARG A 116 3.38 -6.99 -20.52
CA ARG A 116 2.21 -7.54 -19.79
C ARG A 116 1.08 -6.53 -19.59
N ALA A 117 0.87 -5.59 -20.52
CA ALA A 117 -0.11 -4.51 -20.39
C ALA A 117 -1.52 -5.02 -20.08
N GLU A 118 -1.95 -6.13 -20.68
CA GLU A 118 -3.26 -6.75 -20.38
C GLU A 118 -3.35 -7.27 -18.94
N LYS A 119 -2.32 -7.98 -18.45
CA LYS A 119 -2.28 -8.49 -17.07
C LYS A 119 -2.22 -7.35 -16.06
N MET A 120 -1.50 -6.28 -16.38
CA MET A 120 -1.46 -5.04 -15.59
C MET A 120 -2.85 -4.41 -15.50
N GLU A 121 -3.55 -4.25 -16.62
CA GLU A 121 -4.91 -3.70 -16.66
C GLU A 121 -5.87 -4.55 -15.82
N ILE A 122 -5.85 -5.89 -15.96
CA ILE A 122 -6.68 -6.80 -15.18
C ILE A 122 -6.41 -6.64 -13.68
N ALA A 123 -5.14 -6.60 -13.28
CA ALA A 123 -4.78 -6.45 -11.86
C ALA A 123 -5.22 -5.09 -11.32
N MET A 124 -4.93 -4.00 -12.02
CA MET A 124 -5.29 -2.64 -11.60
C MET A 124 -6.81 -2.44 -11.53
N ASN A 125 -7.56 -3.00 -12.47
CA ASN A 125 -9.03 -2.95 -12.47
C ASN A 125 -9.65 -3.63 -11.23
N SER A 126 -8.98 -4.56 -10.60
CA SER A 126 -9.45 -5.17 -9.33
C SER A 126 -9.60 -4.15 -8.20
N PHE A 127 -8.94 -3.01 -8.30
CA PHE A 127 -9.05 -1.85 -7.40
C PHE A 127 -9.80 -0.66 -8.03
N HIS A 128 -10.40 -0.84 -9.22
CA HIS A 128 -11.05 0.23 -10.01
C HIS A 128 -10.08 1.29 -10.53
N PHE A 129 -8.81 0.92 -10.74
CA PHE A 129 -7.81 1.76 -11.40
C PHE A 129 -7.50 1.22 -12.80
N HIS A 130 -7.16 2.11 -13.71
CA HIS A 130 -6.60 1.76 -15.00
C HIS A 130 -5.09 1.49 -14.90
N SER A 131 -4.55 0.86 -15.94
CA SER A 131 -3.10 0.72 -16.08
C SER A 131 -2.42 2.09 -16.01
N PRO A 132 -1.33 2.23 -15.22
CA PRO A 132 -0.63 3.50 -15.10
C PRO A 132 -0.08 4.02 -16.42
N ALA A 133 0.04 5.34 -16.54
CA ALA A 133 0.74 5.96 -17.66
C ALA A 133 2.22 5.53 -17.70
N TYR A 134 2.79 5.49 -18.91
CA TYR A 134 4.19 5.14 -19.09
C TYR A 134 5.12 6.32 -18.83
N ASP A 135 6.15 6.07 -17.99
CA ASP A 135 7.28 6.96 -17.77
C ASP A 135 8.47 6.11 -17.29
N GLU A 136 9.44 5.86 -18.16
CA GLU A 136 10.63 5.07 -17.85
C GLU A 136 11.61 5.75 -16.88
N HIS A 137 11.46 7.06 -16.67
CA HIS A 137 12.35 7.84 -15.82
C HIS A 137 11.75 8.17 -14.45
N PHE A 138 10.47 7.86 -14.23
CA PHE A 138 9.75 8.22 -13.02
C PHE A 138 10.48 7.83 -11.73
N TYR A 139 10.99 6.59 -11.66
CA TYR A 139 11.65 6.08 -10.46
C TYR A 139 13.03 6.71 -10.20
N ARG A 140 13.64 7.36 -11.18
CA ARG A 140 14.90 8.10 -11.02
C ARG A 140 14.71 9.52 -10.54
N GLN A 141 13.52 10.07 -10.68
CA GLN A 141 13.18 11.46 -10.43
C GLN A 141 12.27 11.67 -9.23
N ASN A 142 11.77 10.58 -8.64
CA ASN A 142 10.78 10.62 -7.56
C ASN A 142 11.14 9.65 -6.43
N ASP A 143 10.62 9.95 -5.25
CA ASP A 143 10.65 9.05 -4.10
C ASP A 143 9.72 7.86 -4.34
N ILE A 144 10.26 6.64 -4.36
CA ILE A 144 9.49 5.41 -4.62
C ILE A 144 9.31 4.62 -3.33
N TYR A 145 8.07 4.46 -2.90
CA TYR A 145 7.68 3.80 -1.67
C TYR A 145 7.40 2.31 -1.85
N GLN A 146 6.93 1.93 -3.01
CA GLN A 146 6.76 0.54 -3.43
C GLN A 146 6.79 0.45 -4.96
N ALA A 147 6.89 -0.78 -5.49
CA ALA A 147 6.67 -1.03 -6.89
C ALA A 147 5.67 -2.18 -7.07
N LEU A 148 5.18 -2.33 -8.29
CA LEU A 148 4.30 -3.42 -8.71
C LEU A 148 5.01 -4.18 -9.82
N ALA A 149 5.21 -5.49 -9.63
CA ALA A 149 5.70 -6.37 -10.68
C ALA A 149 4.55 -7.26 -11.16
N PHE A 150 4.41 -7.40 -12.48
CA PHE A 150 3.29 -8.10 -13.09
C PHE A 150 3.75 -9.40 -13.73
N TYR A 151 3.61 -10.49 -12.96
CA TYR A 151 3.91 -11.86 -13.38
C TYR A 151 3.05 -12.87 -12.62
N ASP A 152 2.85 -14.04 -13.21
CA ASP A 152 2.09 -15.14 -12.63
C ASP A 152 3.02 -16.09 -11.85
N ALA A 153 2.45 -17.02 -11.10
CA ALA A 153 3.21 -18.05 -10.41
C ALA A 153 3.94 -18.99 -11.41
N GLU A 154 3.35 -19.21 -12.58
CA GLU A 154 3.91 -20.06 -13.64
C GLU A 154 5.09 -19.42 -14.39
N ASP A 155 5.27 -18.11 -14.27
CA ASP A 155 6.40 -17.41 -14.91
C ASP A 155 7.77 -17.76 -14.28
N GLN A 156 7.81 -18.56 -13.19
CA GLN A 156 9.01 -19.02 -12.48
C GLN A 156 9.97 -17.86 -12.15
N CYS A 157 9.39 -16.72 -11.74
CA CYS A 157 10.17 -15.54 -11.41
C CYS A 157 10.88 -15.71 -10.07
N THR A 158 12.20 -15.52 -10.06
CA THR A 158 13.10 -15.70 -8.91
C THR A 158 13.47 -14.39 -8.21
N PHE A 159 12.74 -13.31 -8.45
CA PHE A 159 13.05 -11.98 -7.87
C PHE A 159 13.18 -11.98 -6.34
N GLU A 160 12.40 -12.80 -5.62
CA GLU A 160 12.48 -12.89 -4.17
C GLU A 160 13.86 -13.37 -3.67
N GLU A 161 14.55 -14.21 -4.46
CA GLU A 161 15.89 -14.73 -4.17
C GLU A 161 17.00 -13.78 -4.64
N GLU A 162 16.77 -13.08 -5.76
CA GLU A 162 17.75 -12.22 -6.43
C GLU A 162 17.82 -10.81 -5.82
N TYR A 163 16.74 -10.34 -5.17
CA TYR A 163 16.63 -9.00 -4.60
C TYR A 163 16.34 -9.04 -3.10
N PRO A 164 17.35 -9.37 -2.27
CA PRO A 164 17.17 -9.47 -0.81
C PRO A 164 16.87 -8.13 -0.12
N GLU A 165 17.03 -7.00 -0.84
CA GLU A 165 16.67 -5.66 -0.37
C GLU A 165 15.15 -5.46 -0.29
N PHE A 166 14.38 -6.33 -0.93
CA PHE A 166 12.93 -6.20 -1.04
C PHE A 166 12.20 -7.42 -0.47
N ARG A 167 10.90 -7.23 -0.20
CA ARG A 167 9.92 -8.30 -0.05
C ARG A 167 8.91 -8.21 -1.17
N PHE A 168 8.49 -9.36 -1.64
CA PHE A 168 7.50 -9.51 -2.70
C PHE A 168 6.22 -10.08 -2.10
N ILE A 169 5.12 -9.33 -2.19
CA ILE A 169 3.84 -9.69 -1.57
C ILE A 169 2.78 -9.84 -2.65
N ARG A 170 2.42 -11.08 -2.97
CA ARG A 170 1.39 -11.33 -3.99
C ARG A 170 0.02 -10.89 -3.48
N TRP A 171 -0.62 -10.01 -4.23
CA TRP A 171 -1.96 -9.51 -3.94
C TRP A 171 -2.98 -9.85 -5.05
N HIS A 172 -2.50 -10.18 -6.24
CA HIS A 172 -3.31 -10.61 -7.38
C HIS A 172 -2.60 -11.76 -8.10
N GLN A 173 -3.34 -12.62 -8.86
CA GLN A 173 -2.72 -13.69 -9.63
C GLN A 173 -1.62 -13.18 -10.59
N HIS A 174 -1.79 -11.97 -11.11
CA HIS A 174 -0.89 -11.33 -12.08
C HIS A 174 0.01 -10.27 -11.46
N SER A 175 -0.01 -10.02 -10.14
CA SER A 175 0.78 -8.93 -9.56
C SER A 175 1.26 -9.22 -8.14
N VAL A 176 2.45 -8.70 -7.85
CA VAL A 176 3.05 -8.63 -6.51
C VAL A 176 3.44 -7.19 -6.17
N ASP A 177 3.25 -6.82 -4.91
CA ASP A 177 3.87 -5.62 -4.34
C ASP A 177 5.35 -5.88 -4.09
N VAL A 178 6.20 -4.95 -4.46
CA VAL A 178 7.61 -4.87 -4.09
C VAL A 178 7.74 -3.80 -3.03
N VAL A 179 8.11 -4.18 -1.81
CA VAL A 179 8.19 -3.29 -0.66
C VAL A 179 9.57 -3.37 0.00
N PRO A 180 10.01 -2.35 0.77
CA PRO A 180 11.27 -2.42 1.51
C PRO A 180 11.34 -3.66 2.38
N LYS A 181 12.53 -4.27 2.50
CA LYS A 181 12.74 -5.52 3.25
C LYS A 181 12.24 -5.45 4.69
N ASP A 182 12.50 -4.36 5.35
CA ASP A 182 12.13 -4.07 6.74
C ASP A 182 10.76 -3.35 6.87
N GLY A 183 10.12 -3.03 5.75
CA GLY A 183 8.80 -2.37 5.71
C GLY A 183 7.73 -3.24 6.36
N SER A 184 6.92 -2.65 7.27
CA SER A 184 5.83 -3.36 7.95
C SER A 184 4.75 -2.39 8.41
N LYS A 185 3.50 -2.65 8.04
CA LYS A 185 2.35 -1.89 8.55
C LYS A 185 2.30 -1.88 10.09
N SER A 186 2.59 -3.01 10.74
CA SER A 186 2.54 -3.11 12.19
C SER A 186 3.68 -2.34 12.87
N ALA A 187 4.90 -2.41 12.35
CA ALA A 187 6.03 -1.64 12.88
C ALA A 187 5.77 -0.13 12.74
N THR A 188 5.27 0.30 11.59
CA THR A 188 4.95 1.71 11.32
C THR A 188 3.78 2.20 12.16
N LEU A 189 2.75 1.38 12.40
CA LEU A 189 1.67 1.70 13.35
C LEU A 189 2.20 1.85 14.78
N THR A 190 3.13 1.00 15.20
CA THR A 190 3.78 1.12 16.52
C THR A 190 4.59 2.43 16.63
N TYR A 191 5.32 2.78 15.57
CA TYR A 191 6.03 4.05 15.47
C TYR A 191 5.07 5.25 15.56
N LEU A 192 3.96 5.23 14.80
CA LEU A 192 2.93 6.26 14.82
C LEU A 192 2.30 6.38 16.21
N ALA A 193 1.91 5.27 16.84
CA ALA A 193 1.33 5.26 18.19
C ALA A 193 2.27 5.90 19.21
N LYS A 194 3.55 5.53 19.20
CA LYS A 194 4.58 6.14 20.06
C LYS A 194 4.68 7.65 19.82
N ARG A 195 4.62 8.08 18.57
CA ARG A 195 4.71 9.52 18.20
C ARG A 195 3.57 10.34 18.78
N VAL A 196 2.37 9.76 18.88
CA VAL A 196 1.16 10.43 19.43
C VAL A 196 0.89 10.09 20.91
N GLY A 197 1.85 9.47 21.61
CA GLY A 197 1.76 9.15 23.03
C GLY A 197 0.80 8.02 23.37
N ILE A 198 0.61 7.04 22.47
CA ILE A 198 -0.23 5.85 22.69
C ILE A 198 0.67 4.63 22.82
N ASP A 199 0.51 3.85 23.90
CA ASP A 199 1.21 2.59 24.11
C ASP A 199 0.85 1.55 23.04
N ALA A 200 1.81 0.71 22.63
CA ALA A 200 1.59 -0.34 21.64
C ALA A 200 0.46 -1.32 22.02
N LYS A 201 0.27 -1.60 23.32
CA LYS A 201 -0.83 -2.44 23.82
C LYS A 201 -2.22 -1.86 23.55
N ASN A 202 -2.29 -0.57 23.24
CA ASN A 202 -3.52 0.17 22.95
C ASN A 202 -3.75 0.37 21.43
N ILE A 203 -3.02 -0.35 20.60
CA ILE A 203 -3.25 -0.42 19.14
C ILE A 203 -4.25 -1.54 18.85
N ILE A 204 -5.32 -1.21 18.16
CA ILE A 204 -6.33 -2.17 17.69
C ILE A 204 -6.38 -2.08 16.18
N VAL A 205 -6.17 -3.22 15.50
CA VAL A 205 -6.11 -3.28 14.04
C VAL A 205 -7.28 -4.09 13.50
N PHE A 206 -7.98 -3.52 12.53
CA PHE A 206 -9.04 -4.16 11.77
C PHE A 206 -8.56 -4.43 10.35
N PHE A 207 -8.64 -5.69 9.94
CA PHE A 207 -8.30 -6.11 8.57
C PHE A 207 -9.21 -7.27 8.15
N SER A 208 -9.43 -7.39 6.86
CA SER A 208 -10.22 -8.51 6.32
C SER A 208 -9.48 -9.83 6.54
N SER A 209 -10.17 -10.81 7.17
CA SER A 209 -9.68 -12.18 7.33
C SER A 209 -9.74 -13.00 6.02
N ARG A 210 -10.25 -12.42 4.93
CA ARG A 210 -10.23 -13.08 3.63
C ARG A 210 -8.78 -13.25 3.19
N ARG A 211 -8.16 -14.36 3.62
CA ARG A 211 -6.97 -14.89 2.94
C ARG A 211 -7.36 -14.98 1.48
N ARG A 212 -6.74 -14.19 0.64
CA ARG A 212 -6.82 -14.40 -0.80
C ARG A 212 -6.21 -15.78 -1.02
N HIS A 213 -7.07 -16.78 -1.21
CA HIS A 213 -6.62 -18.11 -1.57
C HIS A 213 -5.99 -18.00 -2.96
N THR A 214 -4.69 -17.84 -3.02
CA THR A 214 -3.91 -18.29 -4.15
C THR A 214 -3.97 -19.83 -4.10
N ARG A 215 -4.88 -20.42 -4.85
CA ARG A 215 -4.78 -21.79 -5.30
C ARG A 215 -4.00 -21.81 -6.59
#